data_265878ec8663fd24a627cbb850aa9a77
#
_entry.id   265878ec8663fd24a627cbb850aa9a77
#
_cell.length_a   1.000
_cell.length_b   1.000
_cell.length_c   1.000
_cell.angle_alpha   90.00
_cell.angle_beta   90.00
_cell.angle_gamma   90.00
#
_symmetry.space_group_name_H-M   'P 1'
#
loop_
_entity.id
_entity.type
_entity.pdbx_description
1 polymer ?
#
loop_
_entity_poly.entity_id
_entity_poly.type
_entity_poly.pdbx_seq_one_letter_code
_entity_poly.pdbx_strand_id
1 'polypeptide(L)'
;MCSSDLVAVALGADPATLLGAVTPVPDALSEYQFAGLLRGAKTEVVKCLGSDLQVPAAAEIVLEGAIHPNETAVEGPFGDHTGYYNERAEFPVFTVERMTMRREPIYHSTYTGKPPDEPAMLGVALNEVFVPLLQKQFPEIVDFYLPPEGCSYRLAVVSMKKQYPGHAKRVMFGIWSFLRQFMYTKFIVVVDDDIDVRDWKEVVWALTTRVDAGRDTLIAQNTPIDYLDFASPVAGLGSKMGIDATHKWPGETSREWGRAIVQDAAVKQHIDELWKELGL
;
A
#
# COMPACT_ATOMS: atom_id res chain seq x y z
N MET A 1 32.48 -17.42 12.53
CA MET A 1 31.87 -16.98 13.80
C MET A 1 30.68 -16.10 13.39
N CYS A 2 29.47 -16.55 13.63
CA CYS A 2 28.30 -15.66 13.43
C CYS A 2 28.37 -14.59 14.53
N SER A 3 28.59 -13.35 14.13
CA SER A 3 28.49 -12.21 15.05
C SER A 3 27.02 -11.92 15.35
N SER A 4 26.72 -11.45 16.55
CA SER A 4 25.42 -10.93 16.89
C SER A 4 25.12 -9.66 16.06
N ASP A 5 23.88 -9.49 15.63
CA ASP A 5 23.45 -8.27 14.97
C ASP A 5 23.11 -7.20 16.00
N LEU A 6 23.76 -6.05 15.90
CA LEU A 6 23.43 -4.89 16.75
C LEU A 6 22.13 -4.27 16.27
N VAL A 7 21.24 -3.98 17.20
CA VAL A 7 19.91 -3.42 16.93
C VAL A 7 19.63 -2.23 17.83
N ALA A 8 19.03 -1.20 17.24
CA ALA A 8 18.47 -0.08 17.99
C ALA A 8 17.01 0.15 17.54
N VAL A 9 16.09 0.12 18.48
CA VAL A 9 14.65 0.34 18.26
C VAL A 9 14.29 1.72 18.76
N ALA A 10 13.79 2.59 17.88
CA ALA A 10 13.29 3.91 18.22
C ALA A 10 11.74 3.88 18.27
N LEU A 11 11.17 4.17 19.42
CA LEU A 11 9.74 4.30 19.64
C LEU A 11 9.35 5.77 19.71
N GLY A 12 8.20 6.14 19.11
CA GLY A 12 7.69 7.50 19.15
C GLY A 12 8.54 8.47 18.32
N ALA A 13 8.86 8.14 17.07
CA ALA A 13 9.44 9.06 16.11
C ALA A 13 8.35 9.97 15.49
N ASP A 14 8.77 11.03 14.79
CA ASP A 14 7.82 11.89 14.07
C ASP A 14 7.18 11.20 12.85
N PRO A 15 6.01 11.67 12.37
CA PRO A 15 5.28 11.00 11.30
C PRO A 15 6.06 10.81 10.00
N ALA A 16 6.93 11.77 9.61
CA ALA A 16 7.74 11.64 8.41
C ALA A 16 8.79 10.52 8.55
N THR A 17 9.35 10.34 9.73
CA THR A 17 10.26 9.22 10.03
C THR A 17 9.53 7.88 10.02
N LEU A 18 8.32 7.81 10.57
CA LEU A 18 7.48 6.60 10.54
C LEU A 18 7.11 6.22 9.11
N LEU A 19 6.65 7.19 8.30
CA LEU A 19 6.37 6.95 6.87
C LEU A 19 7.63 6.53 6.11
N GLY A 20 8.77 7.16 6.38
CA GLY A 20 10.05 6.79 5.78
C GLY A 20 10.44 5.35 6.06
N ALA A 21 10.23 4.88 7.29
CA ALA A 21 10.57 3.52 7.71
C ALA A 21 9.73 2.42 7.04
N VAL A 22 8.49 2.72 6.63
CA VAL A 22 7.58 1.75 6.00
C VAL A 22 7.46 1.91 4.49
N THR A 23 8.04 2.98 3.92
CA THR A 23 8.00 3.23 2.48
C THR A 23 9.09 2.43 1.77
N PRO A 24 8.77 1.59 0.78
CA PRO A 24 9.78 0.91 -0.02
C PRO A 24 10.49 1.91 -0.92
N VAL A 25 11.64 2.39 -0.46
CA VAL A 25 12.53 3.26 -1.23
C VAL A 25 13.61 2.42 -1.93
N PRO A 26 14.21 2.92 -3.05
CA PRO A 26 15.36 2.26 -3.67
C PRO A 26 16.54 2.16 -2.68
N ASP A 27 17.31 1.07 -2.75
CA ASP A 27 18.47 0.82 -1.86
C ASP A 27 19.51 1.96 -1.84
N ALA A 28 19.55 2.79 -2.87
CA ALA A 28 20.43 3.95 -2.95
C ALA A 28 19.96 5.15 -2.10
N LEU A 29 18.73 5.11 -1.59
CA LEU A 29 18.12 6.18 -0.79
C LEU A 29 17.86 5.65 0.63
N SER A 30 18.51 6.22 1.62
CA SER A 30 18.25 5.88 3.02
C SER A 30 16.86 6.38 3.45
N GLU A 31 16.19 5.60 4.31
CA GLU A 31 14.89 5.97 4.90
C GLU A 31 14.96 7.30 5.65
N TYR A 32 16.08 7.64 6.29
CA TYR A 32 16.30 8.94 6.92
C TYR A 32 16.37 10.09 5.90
N GLN A 33 16.97 9.85 4.74
CA GLN A 33 16.99 10.84 3.65
C GLN A 33 15.60 11.03 3.10
N PHE A 34 14.84 9.95 2.91
CA PHE A 34 13.46 9.98 2.43
C PHE A 34 12.55 10.69 3.45
N ALA A 35 12.66 10.38 4.75
CA ALA A 35 11.96 11.11 5.81
C ALA A 35 12.28 12.61 5.79
N GLY A 36 13.54 12.96 5.52
CA GLY A 36 13.95 14.36 5.34
C GLY A 36 13.32 15.02 4.13
N LEU A 37 13.17 14.30 3.02
CA LEU A 37 12.46 14.77 1.83
C LEU A 37 10.98 15.04 2.13
N LEU A 38 10.30 14.12 2.79
CA LEU A 38 8.89 14.28 3.19
C LEU A 38 8.67 15.47 4.13
N ARG A 39 9.60 15.68 5.06
CA ARG A 39 9.55 16.78 6.04
C ARG A 39 9.93 18.14 5.44
N GLY A 40 10.66 18.16 4.33
CA GLY A 40 11.28 19.39 3.79
C GLY A 40 12.50 19.88 4.60
N ALA A 41 13.05 19.04 5.49
CA ALA A 41 14.21 19.35 6.31
C ALA A 41 14.99 18.07 6.64
N LYS A 42 16.30 18.20 6.90
CA LYS A 42 17.14 17.04 7.25
C LYS A 42 16.61 16.32 8.48
N THR A 43 16.63 14.99 8.45
CA THR A 43 16.37 14.17 9.64
C THR A 43 17.58 14.25 10.57
N GLU A 44 17.37 14.73 11.77
CA GLU A 44 18.38 14.74 12.80
C GLU A 44 18.52 13.35 13.42
N VAL A 45 19.73 12.84 13.46
CA VAL A 45 20.06 11.56 14.07
C VAL A 45 21.15 11.74 15.12
N VAL A 46 21.12 10.89 16.13
CA VAL A 46 22.13 10.83 17.19
C VAL A 46 22.70 9.43 17.28
N LYS A 47 23.96 9.34 17.70
CA LYS A 47 24.61 8.06 17.94
C LYS A 47 24.03 7.41 19.19
N CYS A 48 23.83 6.10 19.13
CA CYS A 48 23.49 5.26 20.27
C CYS A 48 24.59 5.30 21.35
N LEU A 49 24.21 5.04 22.60
CA LEU A 49 25.17 5.05 23.72
C LEU A 49 26.02 3.77 23.77
N GLY A 50 25.46 2.65 23.32
CA GLY A 50 26.07 1.31 23.38
C GLY A 50 26.69 0.84 22.06
N SER A 51 26.44 1.54 20.97
CA SER A 51 26.89 1.11 19.63
C SER A 51 27.15 2.30 18.71
N ASP A 52 27.67 2.01 17.49
CA ASP A 52 27.84 3.01 16.44
C ASP A 52 26.57 3.25 15.61
N LEU A 53 25.47 2.60 15.96
CA LEU A 53 24.17 2.82 15.30
C LEU A 53 23.67 4.24 15.56
N GLN A 54 22.86 4.73 14.63
CA GLN A 54 22.22 6.04 14.71
C GLN A 54 20.71 5.88 14.79
N VAL A 55 20.09 6.69 15.61
CA VAL A 55 18.63 6.74 15.81
C VAL A 55 18.10 8.15 15.63
N PRO A 56 16.80 8.34 15.32
CA PRO A 56 16.21 9.68 15.26
C PRO A 56 16.42 10.43 16.57
N ALA A 57 16.96 11.64 16.51
CA ALA A 57 17.19 12.47 17.69
C ALA A 57 15.91 12.83 18.45
N ALA A 58 14.78 12.82 17.75
CA ALA A 58 13.45 13.11 18.29
C ALA A 58 12.73 11.89 18.89
N ALA A 59 13.32 10.69 18.86
CA ALA A 59 12.69 9.50 19.43
C ALA A 59 12.34 9.68 20.92
N GLU A 60 11.18 9.16 21.29
CA GLU A 60 10.69 9.24 22.68
C GLU A 60 11.41 8.22 23.57
N ILE A 61 11.58 6.99 23.06
CA ILE A 61 12.25 5.88 23.75
C ILE A 61 13.17 5.18 22.75
N VAL A 62 14.37 4.82 23.17
CA VAL A 62 15.32 4.03 22.37
C VAL A 62 15.72 2.79 23.17
N LEU A 63 15.61 1.63 22.54
CA LEU A 63 16.10 0.36 23.05
C LEU A 63 17.33 -0.03 22.23
N GLU A 64 18.46 -0.28 22.91
CA GLU A 64 19.70 -0.73 22.28
C GLU A 64 20.04 -2.14 22.77
N GLY A 65 20.53 -2.99 21.88
CA GLY A 65 20.90 -4.36 22.21
C GLY A 65 21.32 -5.16 21.00
N ALA A 66 21.12 -6.47 21.07
CA ALA A 66 21.55 -7.39 20.05
C ALA A 66 20.56 -8.53 19.80
N ILE A 67 20.59 -9.07 18.59
CA ILE A 67 19.98 -10.35 18.23
C ILE A 67 21.13 -11.36 18.13
N HIS A 68 21.10 -12.39 19.00
CA HIS A 68 22.13 -13.41 19.00
C HIS A 68 21.76 -14.55 18.03
N PRO A 69 22.74 -15.13 17.32
CA PRO A 69 22.49 -16.26 16.45
C PRO A 69 21.85 -17.44 17.21
N ASN A 70 20.83 -18.06 16.60
CA ASN A 70 20.13 -19.24 17.14
C ASN A 70 19.37 -19.02 18.47
N GLU A 71 19.21 -17.78 18.92
CA GLU A 71 18.36 -17.44 20.04
C GLU A 71 16.95 -17.13 19.52
N THR A 72 15.99 -18.02 19.78
CA THR A 72 14.59 -17.86 19.36
C THR A 72 13.63 -18.04 20.53
N ALA A 73 12.47 -17.43 20.43
CA ALA A 73 11.35 -17.62 21.34
C ALA A 73 10.03 -17.65 20.59
N VAL A 74 9.05 -18.30 21.18
CA VAL A 74 7.70 -18.36 20.61
C VAL A 74 7.02 -17.01 20.78
N GLU A 75 6.58 -16.42 19.67
CA GLU A 75 5.80 -15.18 19.61
C GLU A 75 4.37 -15.46 19.16
N GLY A 76 3.43 -14.65 19.65
CA GLY A 76 2.01 -14.71 19.27
C GLY A 76 1.17 -15.66 20.14
N PRO A 77 -0.14 -15.81 19.80
CA PRO A 77 -0.83 -15.02 18.78
C PRO A 77 -1.15 -13.60 19.26
N PHE A 78 -1.10 -12.62 18.37
CA PHE A 78 -1.59 -11.26 18.61
C PHE A 78 -2.42 -10.77 17.41
N GLY A 79 -3.29 -9.77 17.62
CA GLY A 79 -4.12 -9.22 16.55
C GLY A 79 -3.31 -8.45 15.52
N ASP A 80 -3.69 -8.55 14.25
CA ASP A 80 -2.98 -7.94 13.16
C ASP A 80 -3.92 -7.14 12.23
N HIS A 81 -3.35 -6.31 11.35
CA HIS A 81 -4.05 -5.42 10.40
C HIS A 81 -4.99 -6.13 9.42
N THR A 82 -4.92 -7.45 9.35
CA THR A 82 -5.86 -8.27 8.57
C THR A 82 -7.19 -8.49 9.28
N GLY A 83 -7.28 -8.16 10.57
CA GLY A 83 -8.42 -8.44 11.43
C GLY A 83 -8.44 -9.85 12.01
N TYR A 84 -7.34 -10.59 11.84
CA TYR A 84 -7.16 -11.94 12.40
C TYR A 84 -5.99 -11.97 13.37
N TYR A 85 -5.99 -12.94 14.29
CA TYR A 85 -4.81 -13.25 15.06
C TYR A 85 -3.78 -13.97 14.18
N ASN A 86 -2.50 -13.57 14.30
CA ASN A 86 -1.40 -14.26 13.64
C ASN A 86 -1.17 -15.65 14.25
N GLU A 87 -0.43 -16.48 13.53
CA GLU A 87 0.00 -17.77 14.02
C GLU A 87 1.13 -17.63 15.05
N ARG A 88 1.18 -18.57 16.00
CA ARG A 88 2.35 -18.70 16.90
C ARG A 88 3.51 -19.28 16.10
N ALA A 89 4.65 -18.62 16.17
CA ALA A 89 5.86 -19.06 15.50
C ALA A 89 7.10 -18.71 16.33
N GLU A 90 8.23 -19.36 16.04
CA GLU A 90 9.51 -19.00 16.61
C GLU A 90 10.15 -17.85 15.86
N PHE A 91 10.55 -16.82 16.59
CA PHE A 91 11.22 -15.63 16.06
C PHE A 91 12.53 -15.37 16.79
N PRO A 92 13.50 -14.69 16.15
CA PRO A 92 14.72 -14.22 16.80
C PRO A 92 14.41 -13.35 18.02
N VAL A 93 15.20 -13.50 19.09
CA VAL A 93 15.06 -12.70 20.31
C VAL A 93 15.94 -11.46 20.21
N PHE A 94 15.34 -10.30 20.44
CA PHE A 94 16.07 -9.06 20.66
C PHE A 94 16.33 -8.87 22.16
N THR A 95 17.59 -9.04 22.57
CA THR A 95 18.01 -8.81 23.96
C THR A 95 18.34 -7.35 24.18
N VAL A 96 17.51 -6.66 24.97
CA VAL A 96 17.69 -5.25 25.31
C VAL A 96 18.76 -5.10 26.38
N GLU A 97 19.83 -4.41 26.08
CA GLU A 97 20.94 -4.13 27.00
C GLU A 97 20.82 -2.73 27.63
N ARG A 98 20.18 -1.81 26.92
CA ARG A 98 20.04 -0.43 27.36
C ARG A 98 18.72 0.16 26.85
N MET A 99 18.09 0.97 27.71
CA MET A 99 16.95 1.79 27.37
C MET A 99 17.26 3.25 27.74
N THR A 100 17.04 4.16 26.78
CA THR A 100 17.06 5.60 27.01
C THR A 100 15.71 6.19 26.64
N MET A 101 15.32 7.27 27.29
CA MET A 101 14.05 7.94 27.03
C MET A 101 14.15 9.44 27.31
N ARG A 102 13.24 10.20 26.76
CA ARG A 102 13.05 11.59 27.13
C ARG A 102 12.68 11.73 28.62
N ARG A 103 12.83 12.90 29.18
CA ARG A 103 12.43 13.15 30.58
C ARG A 103 10.93 12.96 30.81
N GLU A 104 10.13 13.31 29.82
CA GLU A 104 8.67 13.14 29.79
C GLU A 104 8.31 12.42 28.48
N PRO A 105 8.52 11.11 28.39
CA PRO A 105 8.31 10.37 27.14
C PRO A 105 6.83 10.15 26.87
N ILE A 106 6.46 10.28 25.60
CA ILE A 106 5.15 9.89 25.12
C ILE A 106 5.25 8.49 24.52
N TYR A 107 4.52 7.54 25.07
CA TYR A 107 4.42 6.21 24.48
C TYR A 107 3.43 6.23 23.33
N HIS A 108 3.96 6.11 22.11
CA HIS A 108 3.15 6.02 20.91
C HIS A 108 2.65 4.59 20.73
N SER A 109 1.36 4.39 20.78
CA SER A 109 0.70 3.11 20.51
C SER A 109 -0.35 3.28 19.42
N THR A 110 -0.63 2.18 18.70
CA THR A 110 -1.65 2.12 17.65
C THR A 110 -2.57 0.95 17.90
N TYR A 111 -3.82 1.09 17.48
CA TYR A 111 -4.77 0.00 17.43
C TYR A 111 -4.71 -0.68 16.06
N THR A 112 -4.57 -1.99 16.05
CA THR A 112 -4.52 -2.81 14.84
C THR A 112 -5.63 -3.85 14.85
N GLY A 113 -6.35 -3.97 13.74
CA GLY A 113 -7.45 -4.94 13.62
C GLY A 113 -8.08 -4.93 12.24
N LYS A 114 -9.35 -5.30 12.19
CA LYS A 114 -10.10 -5.23 10.91
C LYS A 114 -10.19 -3.78 10.43
N PRO A 115 -9.78 -3.49 9.18
CA PRO A 115 -9.87 -2.14 8.64
C PRO A 115 -11.32 -1.58 8.59
N PRO A 116 -11.48 -0.25 8.71
CA PRO A 116 -10.42 0.75 8.86
C PRO A 116 -9.85 0.75 10.29
N ASP A 117 -8.52 0.76 10.38
CA ASP A 117 -7.77 0.82 11.63
C ASP A 117 -6.69 1.92 11.52
N GLU A 118 -5.88 2.12 12.57
CA GLU A 118 -4.85 3.16 12.55
C GLU A 118 -3.76 2.91 11.49
N PRO A 119 -3.27 1.68 11.26
CA PRO A 119 -2.38 1.37 10.14
C PRO A 119 -2.95 1.71 8.76
N ALA A 120 -4.26 1.63 8.57
CA ALA A 120 -4.90 2.00 7.31
C ALA A 120 -4.69 3.49 6.97
N MET A 121 -4.57 4.36 7.97
CA MET A 121 -4.29 5.79 7.77
C MET A 121 -2.88 6.03 7.21
N LEU A 122 -1.90 5.18 7.55
CA LEU A 122 -0.59 5.20 6.91
C LEU A 122 -0.71 4.82 5.42
N GLY A 123 -1.58 3.87 5.09
CA GLY A 123 -1.88 3.49 3.71
C GLY A 123 -2.40 4.66 2.87
N VAL A 124 -3.26 5.52 3.43
CA VAL A 124 -3.74 6.73 2.75
C VAL A 124 -2.58 7.68 2.42
N ALA A 125 -1.70 7.94 3.39
CA ALA A 125 -0.52 8.79 3.16
C ALA A 125 0.44 8.17 2.12
N LEU A 126 0.64 6.86 2.16
CA LEU A 126 1.47 6.13 1.19
C LEU A 126 0.91 6.21 -0.23
N ASN A 127 -0.42 6.19 -0.42
CA ASN A 127 -1.02 6.40 -1.74
C ASN A 127 -0.54 7.71 -2.38
N GLU A 128 -0.55 8.81 -1.64
CA GLU A 128 -0.11 10.11 -2.14
C GLU A 128 1.39 10.13 -2.53
N VAL A 129 2.19 9.32 -1.84
CA VAL A 129 3.64 9.19 -2.14
C VAL A 129 3.89 8.33 -3.38
N PHE A 130 3.16 7.22 -3.53
CA PHE A 130 3.43 6.24 -4.59
C PHE A 130 2.81 6.58 -5.94
N VAL A 131 1.65 7.24 -5.96
CA VAL A 131 0.98 7.57 -7.24
C VAL A 131 1.90 8.32 -8.20
N PRO A 132 2.61 9.38 -7.79
CA PRO A 132 3.55 10.08 -8.68
C PRO A 132 4.71 9.20 -9.19
N LEU A 133 5.18 8.25 -8.37
CA LEU A 133 6.25 7.32 -8.77
C LEU A 133 5.74 6.31 -9.79
N LEU A 134 4.54 5.77 -9.58
CA LEU A 134 3.86 4.88 -10.53
C LEU A 134 3.60 5.59 -11.85
N GLN A 135 3.09 6.80 -11.82
CA GLN A 135 2.81 7.61 -13.03
C GLN A 135 4.08 7.94 -13.83
N LYS A 136 5.21 8.12 -13.14
CA LYS A 136 6.49 8.33 -13.80
C LYS A 136 6.94 7.10 -14.58
N GLN A 137 6.67 5.90 -14.09
CA GLN A 137 7.01 4.63 -14.75
C GLN A 137 5.92 4.18 -15.72
N PHE A 138 4.66 4.45 -15.39
CA PHE A 138 3.47 4.09 -16.16
C PHE A 138 2.61 5.35 -16.42
N PRO A 139 2.98 6.19 -17.41
CA PRO A 139 2.32 7.48 -17.63
C PRO A 139 0.85 7.36 -18.05
N GLU A 140 0.41 6.17 -18.43
CA GLU A 140 -0.99 5.85 -18.70
C GLU A 140 -1.85 5.78 -17.42
N ILE A 141 -1.27 5.59 -16.25
CA ILE A 141 -2.01 5.57 -14.98
C ILE A 141 -2.42 6.99 -14.61
N VAL A 142 -3.72 7.20 -14.45
CA VAL A 142 -4.32 8.48 -14.05
C VAL A 142 -4.39 8.58 -12.54
N ASP A 143 -4.86 7.50 -11.88
CA ASP A 143 -4.92 7.41 -10.44
C ASP A 143 -4.71 5.96 -9.99
N PHE A 144 -4.28 5.81 -8.73
CA PHE A 144 -4.02 4.52 -8.10
C PHE A 144 -4.46 4.59 -6.65
N TYR A 145 -5.29 3.66 -6.24
CA TYR A 145 -5.87 3.65 -4.92
C TYR A 145 -5.76 2.28 -4.24
N LEU A 146 -5.23 2.30 -3.02
CA LEU A 146 -5.22 1.16 -2.11
C LEU A 146 -6.30 1.40 -1.06
N PRO A 147 -7.51 0.82 -1.21
CA PRO A 147 -8.57 1.04 -0.24
C PRO A 147 -8.21 0.46 1.13
N PRO A 148 -8.54 1.14 2.23
CA PRO A 148 -8.31 0.63 3.59
C PRO A 148 -8.83 -0.79 3.80
N GLU A 149 -9.99 -1.10 3.24
CA GLU A 149 -10.64 -2.42 3.31
C GLU A 149 -9.82 -3.53 2.61
N GLY A 150 -8.89 -3.13 1.76
CA GLY A 150 -7.94 -4.03 1.09
C GLY A 150 -6.78 -4.46 1.97
N CYS A 151 -6.79 -4.17 3.26
CA CYS A 151 -5.74 -4.54 4.21
C CYS A 151 -4.35 -4.12 3.70
N SER A 152 -4.11 -2.83 3.64
CA SER A 152 -2.90 -2.19 3.11
C SER A 152 -2.82 -2.27 1.57
N TYR A 153 -2.00 -3.16 1.02
CA TYR A 153 -1.68 -3.24 -0.42
C TYR A 153 -2.30 -4.45 -1.12
N ARG A 154 -3.20 -5.22 -0.48
CA ARG A 154 -3.72 -6.47 -1.05
C ARG A 154 -4.73 -6.27 -2.16
N LEU A 155 -5.39 -5.12 -2.19
CA LEU A 155 -6.27 -4.70 -3.28
C LEU A 155 -5.80 -3.34 -3.80
N ALA A 156 -5.66 -3.23 -5.13
CA ALA A 156 -5.43 -1.98 -5.81
C ALA A 156 -6.53 -1.72 -6.84
N VAL A 157 -7.06 -0.50 -6.87
CA VAL A 157 -7.94 -0.01 -7.94
C VAL A 157 -7.17 1.04 -8.73
N VAL A 158 -7.12 0.89 -10.04
CA VAL A 158 -6.24 1.68 -10.91
C VAL A 158 -7.03 2.26 -12.06
N SER A 159 -7.09 3.58 -12.20
CA SER A 159 -7.63 4.21 -13.39
C SER A 159 -6.52 4.52 -14.39
N MET A 160 -6.81 4.30 -15.67
CA MET A 160 -5.83 4.48 -16.72
C MET A 160 -6.43 5.04 -18.03
N LYS A 161 -5.59 5.71 -18.79
CA LYS A 161 -5.87 6.03 -20.21
C LYS A 161 -5.43 4.86 -21.09
N LYS A 162 -6.37 3.98 -21.39
CA LYS A 162 -6.13 2.85 -22.29
C LYS A 162 -5.79 3.33 -23.71
N GLN A 163 -4.77 2.74 -24.34
CA GLN A 163 -4.28 3.18 -25.65
C GLN A 163 -4.30 2.06 -26.71
N TYR A 164 -4.41 0.81 -26.31
CA TYR A 164 -4.44 -0.34 -27.20
C TYR A 164 -5.06 -1.57 -26.53
N PRO A 165 -5.49 -2.58 -27.29
CA PRO A 165 -6.00 -3.84 -26.74
C PRO A 165 -4.97 -4.53 -25.84
N GLY A 166 -5.44 -5.04 -24.67
CA GLY A 166 -4.56 -5.71 -23.70
C GLY A 166 -3.72 -4.78 -22.81
N HIS A 167 -3.86 -3.45 -22.93
CA HIS A 167 -3.07 -2.48 -22.16
C HIS A 167 -3.31 -2.62 -20.65
N ALA A 168 -4.54 -2.90 -20.21
CA ALA A 168 -4.85 -3.13 -18.80
C ALA A 168 -4.04 -4.29 -18.20
N LYS A 169 -3.88 -5.37 -18.94
CA LYS A 169 -3.08 -6.53 -18.49
C LYS A 169 -1.59 -6.18 -18.35
N ARG A 170 -1.04 -5.35 -19.26
CA ARG A 170 0.33 -4.83 -19.11
C ARG A 170 0.49 -4.04 -17.82
N VAL A 171 -0.50 -3.17 -17.49
CA VAL A 171 -0.48 -2.39 -16.25
C VAL A 171 -0.52 -3.30 -15.02
N MET A 172 -1.35 -4.36 -15.00
CA MET A 172 -1.39 -5.34 -13.92
C MET A 172 -0.02 -5.99 -13.69
N PHE A 173 0.63 -6.49 -14.74
CA PHE A 173 1.98 -7.07 -14.64
C PHE A 173 3.01 -6.04 -14.18
N GLY A 174 2.89 -4.81 -14.67
CA GLY A 174 3.75 -3.71 -14.27
C GLY A 174 3.68 -3.42 -12.78
N ILE A 175 2.48 -3.30 -12.24
CA ILE A 175 2.25 -3.04 -10.80
C ILE A 175 2.81 -4.19 -9.95
N TRP A 176 2.51 -5.44 -10.26
CA TRP A 176 3.00 -6.60 -9.51
C TRP A 176 4.53 -6.72 -9.48
N SER A 177 5.23 -6.11 -10.44
CA SER A 177 6.70 -6.15 -10.53
C SER A 177 7.39 -4.83 -10.19
N PHE A 178 6.65 -3.74 -9.92
CA PHE A 178 7.22 -2.41 -9.80
C PHE A 178 8.01 -2.20 -8.52
N LEU A 179 7.41 -2.49 -7.38
CA LEU A 179 8.04 -2.37 -6.06
C LEU A 179 7.84 -3.67 -5.29
N ARG A 180 8.80 -3.98 -4.39
CA ARG A 180 8.76 -5.20 -3.58
C ARG A 180 7.42 -5.40 -2.87
N GLN A 181 6.81 -4.33 -2.38
CA GLN A 181 5.54 -4.35 -1.66
C GLN A 181 4.36 -4.75 -2.54
N PHE A 182 4.31 -4.30 -3.81
CA PHE A 182 3.25 -4.65 -4.76
C PHE A 182 3.36 -6.09 -5.27
N MET A 183 4.49 -6.76 -5.05
CA MET A 183 4.58 -8.20 -5.24
C MET A 183 3.53 -8.96 -4.42
N TYR A 184 3.09 -8.40 -3.30
CA TYR A 184 2.08 -8.99 -2.42
C TYR A 184 0.65 -8.53 -2.71
N THR A 185 0.43 -7.61 -3.65
CA THR A 185 -0.92 -7.22 -4.09
C THR A 185 -1.64 -8.41 -4.69
N LYS A 186 -2.78 -8.76 -4.09
CA LYS A 186 -3.55 -9.95 -4.44
C LYS A 186 -4.54 -9.68 -5.55
N PHE A 187 -5.24 -8.53 -5.47
CA PHE A 187 -6.25 -8.13 -6.42
C PHE A 187 -5.89 -6.79 -7.06
N ILE A 188 -6.04 -6.71 -8.38
CA ILE A 188 -5.94 -5.44 -9.12
C ILE A 188 -7.19 -5.29 -9.98
N VAL A 189 -7.91 -4.20 -9.80
CA VAL A 189 -9.00 -3.78 -10.67
C VAL A 189 -8.52 -2.60 -11.50
N VAL A 190 -8.54 -2.73 -12.82
CA VAL A 190 -8.16 -1.66 -13.74
C VAL A 190 -9.42 -1.11 -14.40
N VAL A 191 -9.63 0.20 -14.29
CA VAL A 191 -10.76 0.94 -14.87
C VAL A 191 -10.26 2.03 -15.81
N ASP A 192 -11.13 2.60 -16.63
CA ASP A 192 -10.81 3.78 -17.43
C ASP A 192 -10.79 5.06 -16.57
N ASP A 193 -10.28 6.15 -17.16
CA ASP A 193 -10.13 7.46 -16.52
C ASP A 193 -11.45 8.23 -16.29
N ASP A 194 -12.57 7.67 -16.71
CA ASP A 194 -13.93 8.16 -16.42
C ASP A 194 -14.51 7.63 -15.09
N ILE A 195 -13.76 6.78 -14.36
CA ILE A 195 -14.15 6.17 -13.09
C ILE A 195 -13.33 6.74 -11.95
N ASP A 196 -14.00 7.24 -10.91
CA ASP A 196 -13.34 7.57 -9.66
C ASP A 196 -12.99 6.30 -8.88
N VAL A 197 -11.70 5.99 -8.76
CA VAL A 197 -11.20 4.79 -8.06
C VAL A 197 -11.51 4.79 -6.55
N ARG A 198 -11.88 5.95 -5.99
CA ARG A 198 -12.27 6.09 -4.58
C ARG A 198 -13.77 5.96 -4.36
N ASP A 199 -14.59 6.07 -5.41
CA ASP A 199 -16.02 5.81 -5.33
C ASP A 199 -16.33 4.35 -5.68
N TRP A 200 -16.56 3.54 -4.66
CA TRP A 200 -16.93 2.13 -4.83
C TRP A 200 -18.20 1.91 -5.65
N LYS A 201 -19.12 2.88 -5.73
CA LYS A 201 -20.31 2.76 -6.57
C LYS A 201 -19.93 2.80 -8.04
N GLU A 202 -19.01 3.68 -8.42
CA GLU A 202 -18.50 3.74 -9.78
C GLU A 202 -17.65 2.51 -10.12
N VAL A 203 -16.77 2.09 -9.22
CA VAL A 203 -15.94 0.89 -9.41
C VAL A 203 -16.81 -0.35 -9.59
N VAL A 204 -17.83 -0.55 -8.74
CA VAL A 204 -18.77 -1.67 -8.86
C VAL A 204 -19.58 -1.57 -10.16
N TRP A 205 -20.01 -0.37 -10.54
CA TRP A 205 -20.69 -0.18 -11.83
C TRP A 205 -19.77 -0.58 -13.00
N ALA A 206 -18.52 -0.17 -13.02
CA ALA A 206 -17.55 -0.57 -14.04
C ALA A 206 -17.34 -2.10 -14.07
N LEU A 207 -17.18 -2.73 -12.91
CA LEU A 207 -17.05 -4.18 -12.78
C LEU A 207 -18.24 -4.93 -13.37
N THR A 208 -19.47 -4.43 -13.15
CA THR A 208 -20.69 -5.12 -13.57
C THR A 208 -21.08 -4.86 -15.02
N THR A 209 -20.61 -3.76 -15.60
CA THR A 209 -21.00 -3.34 -16.97
C THR A 209 -19.90 -3.55 -18.01
N ARG A 210 -18.63 -3.62 -17.62
CA ARG A 210 -17.49 -3.66 -18.54
C ARG A 210 -16.72 -4.97 -18.52
N VAL A 211 -16.97 -5.86 -17.53
CA VAL A 211 -16.23 -7.11 -17.36
C VAL A 211 -17.03 -8.31 -17.85
N ASP A 212 -16.42 -9.09 -18.73
CA ASP A 212 -16.76 -10.49 -18.94
C ASP A 212 -15.79 -11.35 -18.11
N ALA A 213 -16.31 -12.14 -17.20
CA ALA A 213 -15.50 -12.85 -16.20
C ALA A 213 -14.45 -13.80 -16.82
N GLY A 214 -14.74 -14.38 -17.99
CA GLY A 214 -13.80 -15.27 -18.67
C GLY A 214 -12.72 -14.53 -19.44
N ARG A 215 -13.08 -13.46 -20.17
CA ARG A 215 -12.17 -12.69 -21.01
C ARG A 215 -11.28 -11.75 -20.22
N ASP A 216 -11.85 -11.10 -19.20
CA ASP A 216 -11.25 -9.93 -18.57
C ASP A 216 -10.57 -10.23 -17.23
N THR A 217 -10.58 -11.50 -16.81
CA THR A 217 -9.90 -11.93 -15.60
C THR A 217 -8.54 -12.54 -15.95
N LEU A 218 -7.52 -12.10 -15.24
CA LEU A 218 -6.16 -12.65 -15.30
C LEU A 218 -5.86 -13.31 -13.95
N ILE A 219 -5.54 -14.59 -13.95
CA ILE A 219 -5.11 -15.33 -12.76
C ILE A 219 -3.65 -15.74 -12.93
N ALA A 220 -2.79 -15.32 -11.98
CA ALA A 220 -1.42 -15.76 -11.88
C ALA A 220 -1.28 -16.65 -10.64
N GLN A 221 -1.01 -17.93 -10.88
CA GLN A 221 -0.85 -18.94 -9.83
C GLN A 221 0.61 -19.07 -9.38
N ASN A 222 0.81 -19.61 -8.16
CA ASN A 222 2.12 -19.89 -7.59
C ASN A 222 3.02 -18.65 -7.54
N THR A 223 2.47 -17.56 -7.04
CA THR A 223 3.18 -16.28 -6.88
C THR A 223 3.40 -15.97 -5.41
N PRO A 224 4.45 -15.20 -5.07
CA PRO A 224 4.65 -14.74 -3.71
C PRO A 224 3.43 -13.97 -3.19
N ILE A 225 3.06 -14.25 -1.95
CA ILE A 225 2.02 -13.56 -1.22
C ILE A 225 2.50 -13.30 0.22
N ASP A 226 1.89 -12.35 0.90
CA ASP A 226 2.14 -12.09 2.31
C ASP A 226 1.83 -13.33 3.15
N TYR A 227 2.72 -13.68 4.09
CA TYR A 227 2.52 -14.83 4.99
C TYR A 227 1.31 -14.67 5.92
N LEU A 228 0.85 -13.44 6.17
CA LEU A 228 -0.38 -13.15 6.90
C LEU A 228 -1.66 -13.38 6.07
N ASP A 229 -1.54 -13.82 4.82
CA ASP A 229 -2.72 -14.16 4.01
C ASP A 229 -3.16 -15.60 4.28
N PHE A 230 -4.01 -15.79 5.29
CA PHE A 230 -4.58 -17.11 5.64
C PHE A 230 -5.48 -17.72 4.55
N ALA A 231 -5.86 -16.97 3.54
CA ALA A 231 -6.58 -17.49 2.37
C ALA A 231 -5.66 -18.13 1.32
N SER A 232 -4.35 -17.97 1.46
CA SER A 232 -3.40 -18.65 0.57
C SER A 232 -3.31 -20.15 0.90
N PRO A 233 -3.12 -21.02 -0.10
CA PRO A 233 -3.02 -22.47 0.13
C PRO A 233 -1.78 -22.87 0.91
N VAL A 234 -0.73 -22.07 0.84
CA VAL A 234 0.54 -22.26 1.56
C VAL A 234 1.05 -20.91 2.02
N ALA A 235 1.62 -20.82 3.22
CA ALA A 235 2.19 -19.58 3.73
C ALA A 235 3.26 -19.02 2.75
N GLY A 236 3.09 -17.75 2.39
CA GLY A 236 3.99 -17.06 1.46
C GLY A 236 3.83 -17.43 -0.03
N LEU A 237 2.93 -18.36 -0.40
CA LEU A 237 2.67 -18.74 -1.77
C LEU A 237 1.18 -18.83 -2.08
N GLY A 238 0.72 -18.05 -3.03
CA GLY A 238 -0.70 -17.97 -3.38
C GLY A 238 -0.92 -17.64 -4.85
N SER A 239 -2.06 -17.04 -5.13
CA SER A 239 -2.44 -16.60 -6.47
C SER A 239 -2.86 -15.15 -6.46
N LYS A 240 -2.78 -14.52 -7.63
CA LYS A 240 -3.19 -13.15 -7.88
C LYS A 240 -4.30 -13.11 -8.90
N MET A 241 -5.20 -12.13 -8.80
CA MET A 241 -6.23 -11.88 -9.78
C MET A 241 -6.23 -10.42 -10.21
N GLY A 242 -6.17 -10.21 -11.52
CA GLY A 242 -6.40 -8.91 -12.14
C GLY A 242 -7.72 -8.92 -12.89
N ILE A 243 -8.46 -7.81 -12.83
CA ILE A 243 -9.73 -7.63 -13.51
C ILE A 243 -9.63 -6.39 -14.41
N ASP A 244 -9.82 -6.58 -15.71
CA ASP A 244 -9.87 -5.52 -16.71
C ASP A 244 -11.32 -4.99 -16.85
N ALA A 245 -11.64 -3.96 -16.07
CA ALA A 245 -12.91 -3.25 -16.13
C ALA A 245 -12.85 -1.98 -17.00
N THR A 246 -11.98 -1.96 -18.02
CA THR A 246 -11.91 -0.90 -19.01
C THR A 246 -12.87 -1.14 -20.18
N HIS A 247 -13.14 -0.10 -20.96
CA HIS A 247 -13.82 -0.24 -22.26
C HIS A 247 -13.05 -1.19 -23.18
N LYS A 248 -13.81 -1.99 -23.96
CA LYS A 248 -13.18 -2.95 -24.88
C LYS A 248 -12.98 -2.34 -26.26
N TRP A 249 -11.78 -2.50 -26.77
CA TRP A 249 -11.38 -2.04 -28.06
C TRP A 249 -11.62 -3.11 -29.14
N PRO A 250 -11.62 -2.73 -30.43
CA PRO A 250 -11.62 -3.72 -31.52
C PRO A 250 -10.48 -4.74 -31.34
N GLY A 251 -10.83 -6.03 -31.42
CA GLY A 251 -9.91 -7.14 -31.15
C GLY A 251 -10.02 -7.73 -29.74
N GLU A 252 -10.59 -7.01 -28.77
CA GLU A 252 -10.92 -7.54 -27.45
C GLU A 252 -12.35 -8.10 -27.37
N THR A 253 -13.23 -7.60 -28.22
CA THR A 253 -14.60 -8.08 -28.39
C THR A 253 -15.04 -7.99 -29.84
N SER A 254 -15.96 -8.86 -30.25
CA SER A 254 -16.61 -8.79 -31.56
C SER A 254 -17.87 -7.91 -31.56
N ARG A 255 -18.33 -7.46 -30.38
CA ARG A 255 -19.51 -6.59 -30.26
C ARG A 255 -19.11 -5.12 -30.36
N GLU A 256 -19.97 -4.29 -30.94
CA GLU A 256 -19.87 -2.85 -30.79
C GLU A 256 -20.01 -2.49 -29.32
N TRP A 257 -19.12 -1.65 -28.83
CA TRP A 257 -19.16 -1.21 -27.44
C TRP A 257 -20.30 -0.20 -27.23
N GLY A 258 -20.99 -0.32 -26.09
CA GLY A 258 -22.11 0.57 -25.74
C GLY A 258 -21.66 2.03 -25.59
N ARG A 259 -22.54 2.95 -25.92
CA ARG A 259 -22.34 4.37 -25.66
C ARG A 259 -22.83 4.73 -24.27
N ALA A 260 -22.01 5.46 -23.51
CA ALA A 260 -22.43 5.99 -22.23
C ALA A 260 -23.59 6.99 -22.40
N ILE A 261 -24.56 6.94 -21.49
CA ILE A 261 -25.63 7.94 -21.43
C ILE A 261 -25.03 9.21 -20.83
N VAL A 262 -24.94 10.25 -21.63
CA VAL A 262 -24.46 11.57 -21.19
C VAL A 262 -25.52 12.62 -21.47
N GLN A 263 -25.68 13.58 -20.56
CA GLN A 263 -26.54 14.71 -20.76
C GLN A 263 -25.88 15.72 -21.68
N ASP A 264 -26.68 16.45 -22.45
CA ASP A 264 -26.19 17.58 -23.22
C ASP A 264 -25.51 18.61 -22.31
N ALA A 265 -24.35 19.13 -22.73
CA ALA A 265 -23.57 20.05 -21.92
C ALA A 265 -24.32 21.34 -21.56
N ALA A 266 -25.12 21.87 -22.49
CA ALA A 266 -25.93 23.07 -22.26
C ALA A 266 -27.05 22.79 -21.26
N VAL A 267 -27.67 21.60 -21.34
CA VAL A 267 -28.69 21.18 -20.36
C VAL A 267 -28.09 21.04 -18.98
N LYS A 268 -26.90 20.40 -18.88
CA LYS A 268 -26.19 20.26 -17.61
C LYS A 268 -25.86 21.61 -17.00
N GLN A 269 -25.27 22.52 -17.79
CA GLN A 269 -24.95 23.86 -17.30
C GLN A 269 -26.20 24.62 -16.82
N HIS A 270 -27.30 24.57 -17.57
CA HIS A 270 -28.56 25.20 -17.18
C HIS A 270 -29.10 24.64 -15.86
N ILE A 271 -29.04 23.32 -15.67
CA ILE A 271 -29.49 22.71 -14.43
C ILE A 271 -28.55 23.08 -13.25
N ASP A 272 -27.23 23.14 -13.47
CA ASP A 272 -26.25 23.53 -12.44
C ASP A 272 -26.46 25.00 -12.01
N GLU A 273 -26.88 25.89 -12.92
CA GLU A 273 -27.25 27.28 -12.62
C GLU A 273 -28.55 27.33 -11.84
N LEU A 274 -29.58 26.61 -12.28
CA LEU A 274 -30.89 26.53 -11.62
C LEU A 274 -30.76 25.94 -10.19
N TRP A 275 -29.89 24.96 -10.00
CA TRP A 275 -29.62 24.36 -8.68
C TRP A 275 -29.09 25.39 -7.68
N LYS A 276 -28.17 26.26 -8.13
CA LYS A 276 -27.63 27.35 -7.33
C LYS A 276 -28.71 28.40 -7.00
N GLU A 277 -29.60 28.75 -7.97
CA GLU A 277 -30.69 29.69 -7.76
C GLU A 277 -31.72 29.21 -6.73
N LEU A 278 -31.95 27.89 -6.71
CA LEU A 278 -32.87 27.23 -5.77
C LEU A 278 -32.26 26.98 -4.40
N GLY A 279 -30.95 27.19 -4.24
CA GLY A 279 -30.26 26.99 -2.97
C GLY A 279 -30.13 25.51 -2.55
N LEU A 280 -30.11 24.59 -3.54
CA LEU A 280 -30.03 23.14 -3.35
C LEU A 280 -28.59 22.63 -3.48
#